data_d3b560845af78becbc8749a1cda09f41
#
_entry.id   d3b560845af78becbc8749a1cda09f41
#
_cell.length_a   1.000
_cell.length_b   1.000
_cell.length_c   1.000
_cell.angle_alpha   90.00
_cell.angle_beta   90.00
_cell.angle_gamma   90.00
#
_symmetry.space_group_name_H-M   'P 1'
#
loop_
_entity.id
_entity.type
_entity.pdbx_description
1 polymer ?
#
loop_
_entity_poly.entity_id
_entity_poly.type
_entity_poly.pdbx_seq_one_letter_code
_entity_poly.pdbx_strand_id
1 'polypeptide(L)'
;MSTSPTNAQVERYSTTAISLHWIVAALIICAFTLGWIMTDLEVSPLKLKMFNWHKWVGITILLLVIVRLLWRLTHRPPLMLPMPVWQRIAAKTLHGILYVLLLLQPLSGWVYSNAAGYPVVYLGLIPLPTLVAKNKQVADVLMERHELLGWFLLVVATLHILAGLKHHFVDGDATLKRMWFKS
;
A
#
# COMPACT_ATOMS: atom_id res chain seq x y z
N MET A 1 -38.25 -22.23 -27.91
CA MET A 1 -37.11 -22.65 -27.06
C MET A 1 -36.45 -21.37 -26.52
N SER A 2 -36.81 -21.00 -25.30
CA SER A 2 -36.26 -19.81 -24.63
C SER A 2 -34.93 -20.22 -23.96
N THR A 3 -33.83 -19.79 -24.52
CA THR A 3 -32.52 -19.93 -23.87
C THR A 3 -32.45 -18.87 -22.75
N SER A 4 -32.64 -19.33 -21.51
CA SER A 4 -32.39 -18.52 -20.34
C SER A 4 -30.97 -17.92 -20.40
N PRO A 5 -30.77 -16.62 -20.10
CA PRO A 5 -29.43 -16.04 -20.04
C PRO A 5 -28.66 -16.75 -18.93
N THR A 6 -27.63 -17.47 -19.32
CA THR A 6 -26.66 -18.09 -18.42
C THR A 6 -26.15 -17.00 -17.47
N ASN A 7 -26.37 -17.18 -16.18
CA ASN A 7 -25.83 -16.34 -15.11
C ASN A 7 -24.30 -16.35 -15.25
N ALA A 8 -23.74 -15.43 -16.03
CA ALA A 8 -22.30 -15.24 -16.13
C ALA A 8 -21.80 -14.84 -14.76
N GLN A 9 -21.31 -15.81 -14.00
CA GLN A 9 -20.72 -15.55 -12.70
C GLN A 9 -19.58 -14.56 -12.90
N VAL A 10 -19.70 -13.39 -12.29
CA VAL A 10 -18.67 -12.36 -12.36
C VAL A 10 -17.38 -12.94 -11.76
N GLU A 11 -16.40 -13.18 -12.62
CA GLU A 11 -15.09 -13.71 -12.20
C GLU A 11 -14.47 -12.79 -11.14
N ARG A 12 -14.11 -13.35 -9.98
CA ARG A 12 -13.57 -12.62 -8.84
C ARG A 12 -12.07 -12.85 -8.69
N TYR A 13 -11.40 -11.96 -7.95
CA TYR A 13 -10.03 -12.20 -7.51
C TYR A 13 -9.97 -13.40 -6.55
N SER A 14 -8.82 -14.08 -6.49
CA SER A 14 -8.59 -15.14 -5.51
C SER A 14 -8.68 -14.60 -4.08
N THR A 15 -9.11 -15.42 -3.15
CA THR A 15 -9.20 -15.05 -1.72
C THR A 15 -7.88 -14.52 -1.20
N THR A 16 -6.75 -15.12 -1.62
CA THR A 16 -5.39 -14.64 -1.27
C THR A 16 -5.15 -13.20 -1.76
N ALA A 17 -5.50 -12.91 -3.02
CA ALA A 17 -5.32 -11.55 -3.57
C ALA A 17 -6.19 -10.52 -2.84
N ILE A 18 -7.42 -10.89 -2.46
CA ILE A 18 -8.34 -10.06 -1.69
C ILE A 18 -7.78 -9.83 -0.28
N SER A 19 -7.37 -10.88 0.42
CA SER A 19 -6.80 -10.78 1.78
C SER A 19 -5.55 -9.90 1.81
N LEU A 20 -4.59 -10.13 0.90
CA LEU A 20 -3.39 -9.31 0.79
C LEU A 20 -3.72 -7.83 0.51
N HIS A 21 -4.75 -7.57 -0.30
CA HIS A 21 -5.19 -6.20 -0.57
C HIS A 21 -5.68 -5.50 0.69
N TRP A 22 -6.64 -6.10 1.37
CA TRP A 22 -7.27 -5.47 2.53
C TRP A 22 -6.34 -5.37 3.73
N ILE A 23 -5.46 -6.37 3.95
CA ILE A 23 -4.44 -6.30 5.00
C ILE A 23 -3.47 -5.15 4.72
N VAL A 24 -2.95 -5.02 3.49
CA VAL A 24 -2.07 -3.91 3.11
C VAL A 24 -2.79 -2.57 3.26
N ALA A 25 -4.05 -2.46 2.83
CA ALA A 25 -4.84 -1.23 2.98
C ALA A 25 -4.99 -0.82 4.46
N ALA A 26 -5.31 -1.75 5.34
CA ALA A 26 -5.41 -1.50 6.78
C ALA A 26 -4.07 -1.07 7.39
N LEU A 27 -2.97 -1.72 6.99
CA LEU A 27 -1.63 -1.37 7.46
C LEU A 27 -1.17 0.01 6.96
N ILE A 28 -1.56 0.42 5.75
CA ILE A 28 -1.29 1.77 5.25
C ILE A 28 -1.98 2.81 6.14
N ILE A 29 -3.26 2.62 6.47
CA ILE A 29 -3.98 3.52 7.39
C ILE A 29 -3.28 3.57 8.75
N CYS A 30 -2.88 2.41 9.29
CA CYS A 30 -2.13 2.34 10.55
C CYS A 30 -0.79 3.10 10.47
N ALA A 31 -0.01 2.93 9.38
CA ALA A 31 1.26 3.60 9.18
C ALA A 31 1.10 5.13 9.10
N PHE A 32 0.10 5.63 8.37
CA PHE A 32 -0.19 7.07 8.31
C PHE A 32 -0.61 7.62 9.68
N THR A 33 -1.49 6.93 10.39
CA THR A 33 -1.92 7.32 11.73
C THR A 33 -0.74 7.40 12.70
N LEU A 34 0.11 6.36 12.72
CA LEU A 34 1.33 6.37 13.54
C LEU A 34 2.28 7.50 13.15
N GLY A 35 2.50 7.70 11.84
CA GLY A 35 3.35 8.77 11.32
C GLY A 35 2.88 10.15 11.75
N TRP A 36 1.58 10.40 11.62
CA TRP A 36 0.97 11.68 12.03
C TRP A 36 1.11 11.92 13.54
N ILE A 37 0.68 10.96 14.36
CA ILE A 37 0.70 11.12 15.82
C ILE A 37 2.14 11.26 16.34
N MET A 38 3.09 10.43 15.86
CA MET A 38 4.45 10.45 16.39
C MET A 38 5.21 11.75 16.09
N THR A 39 4.87 12.47 15.01
CA THR A 39 5.53 13.75 14.69
C THR A 39 5.15 14.85 15.67
N ASP A 40 3.90 14.88 16.12
CA ASP A 40 3.37 15.92 17.02
C ASP A 40 3.73 15.70 18.50
N LEU A 41 4.16 14.49 18.89
CA LEU A 41 4.52 14.21 20.28
C LEU A 41 5.84 14.87 20.67
N GLU A 42 5.93 15.31 21.92
CA GLU A 42 7.20 15.67 22.54
C GLU A 42 8.11 14.44 22.70
N VAL A 43 9.43 14.67 22.78
CA VAL A 43 10.41 13.60 22.96
C VAL A 43 10.14 12.85 24.27
N SER A 44 9.76 11.60 24.16
CA SER A 44 9.33 10.74 25.27
C SER A 44 9.54 9.28 24.95
N PRO A 45 9.52 8.37 25.93
CA PRO A 45 9.54 6.94 25.68
C PRO A 45 8.40 6.46 24.78
N LEU A 46 7.24 7.11 24.84
CA LEU A 46 6.09 6.82 23.97
C LEU A 46 6.40 7.17 22.51
N LYS A 47 6.94 8.37 22.26
CA LYS A 47 7.36 8.77 20.90
C LYS A 47 8.32 7.75 20.28
N LEU A 48 9.33 7.30 21.04
CA LEU A 48 10.29 6.30 20.57
C LEU A 48 9.63 4.95 20.25
N LYS A 49 8.65 4.51 21.07
CA LYS A 49 7.86 3.30 20.78
C LYS A 49 7.07 3.44 19.49
N MET A 50 6.41 4.59 19.27
CA MET A 50 5.62 4.82 18.05
C MET A 50 6.49 4.85 16.80
N PHE A 51 7.70 5.45 16.86
CA PHE A 51 8.67 5.34 15.75
C PHE A 51 9.02 3.88 15.44
N ASN A 52 9.22 3.04 16.44
CA ASN A 52 9.51 1.62 16.23
C ASN A 52 8.30 0.90 15.61
N TRP A 53 7.09 1.12 16.12
CA TRP A 53 5.87 0.55 15.55
C TRP A 53 5.66 0.98 14.10
N HIS A 54 5.85 2.27 13.79
CA HIS A 54 5.78 2.77 12.41
C HIS A 54 6.80 2.07 11.49
N LYS A 55 8.06 1.90 11.94
CA LYS A 55 9.07 1.15 11.19
C LYS A 55 8.65 -0.31 10.97
N TRP A 56 8.10 -1.00 11.98
CA TRP A 56 7.66 -2.38 11.86
C TRP A 56 6.49 -2.52 10.88
N VAL A 57 5.50 -1.65 10.99
CA VAL A 57 4.37 -1.60 10.04
C VAL A 57 4.88 -1.33 8.62
N GLY A 58 5.81 -0.39 8.44
CA GLY A 58 6.41 -0.10 7.13
C GLY A 58 7.13 -1.31 6.53
N ILE A 59 7.95 -2.03 7.29
CA ILE A 59 8.62 -3.26 6.83
C ILE A 59 7.60 -4.36 6.52
N THR A 60 6.55 -4.51 7.34
CA THR A 60 5.48 -5.47 7.07
C THR A 60 4.76 -5.16 5.77
N ILE A 61 4.45 -3.89 5.49
CA ILE A 61 3.86 -3.45 4.21
C ILE A 61 4.79 -3.83 3.06
N LEU A 62 6.08 -3.53 3.16
CA LEU A 62 7.06 -3.86 2.13
C LEU A 62 7.05 -5.35 1.79
N LEU A 63 7.13 -6.21 2.81
CA LEU A 63 7.10 -7.66 2.63
C LEU A 63 5.79 -8.15 2.00
N LEU A 64 4.65 -7.67 2.48
CA LEU A 64 3.34 -8.05 1.93
C LEU A 64 3.13 -7.55 0.49
N VAL A 65 3.64 -6.38 0.14
CA VAL A 65 3.58 -5.87 -1.24
C VAL A 65 4.44 -6.73 -2.17
N ILE A 66 5.63 -7.16 -1.73
CA ILE A 66 6.47 -8.10 -2.49
C ILE A 66 5.72 -9.42 -2.69
N VAL A 67 5.15 -10.00 -1.62
CA VAL A 67 4.34 -11.24 -1.73
C VAL A 67 3.16 -11.04 -2.69
N ARG A 68 2.48 -9.89 -2.63
CA ARG A 68 1.35 -9.58 -3.52
C ARG A 68 1.79 -9.45 -4.98
N LEU A 69 2.95 -8.87 -5.26
CA LEU A 69 3.51 -8.79 -6.61
C LEU A 69 3.86 -10.18 -7.14
N LEU A 70 4.53 -11.01 -6.35
CA LEU A 70 4.85 -12.39 -6.70
C LEU A 70 3.59 -13.21 -6.95
N TRP A 71 2.56 -13.06 -6.08
CA TRP A 71 1.26 -13.70 -6.29
C TRP A 71 0.63 -13.29 -7.62
N ARG A 72 0.66 -11.99 -7.96
CA ARG A 72 0.12 -11.47 -9.21
C ARG A 72 0.86 -11.95 -10.45
N LEU A 73 2.17 -12.21 -10.35
CA LEU A 73 2.96 -12.77 -11.47
C LEU A 73 2.63 -14.22 -11.74
N THR A 74 2.28 -15.00 -10.71
CA THR A 74 1.97 -16.42 -10.81
C THR A 74 0.47 -16.71 -11.01
N HIS A 75 -0.42 -15.79 -10.61
CA HIS A 75 -1.87 -15.95 -10.68
C HIS A 75 -2.48 -14.80 -11.47
N ARG A 76 -2.99 -15.12 -12.65
CA ARG A 76 -3.60 -14.11 -13.54
C ARG A 76 -4.81 -13.47 -12.86
N PRO A 77 -4.88 -12.14 -12.81
CA PRO A 77 -6.07 -11.45 -12.32
C PRO A 77 -7.24 -11.67 -13.30
N PRO A 78 -8.49 -11.60 -12.82
CA PRO A 78 -9.66 -11.67 -13.68
C PRO A 78 -9.63 -10.54 -14.72
N LEU A 79 -10.22 -10.79 -15.89
CA LEU A 79 -10.28 -9.81 -16.97
C LEU A 79 -10.97 -8.52 -16.49
N MET A 80 -10.47 -7.37 -16.96
CA MET A 80 -11.12 -6.10 -16.66
C MET A 80 -12.53 -6.07 -17.25
N LEU A 81 -13.47 -5.51 -16.49
CA LEU A 81 -14.82 -5.29 -16.98
C LEU A 81 -14.81 -4.37 -18.21
N PRO A 82 -15.80 -4.48 -19.10
CA PRO A 82 -15.94 -3.56 -20.23
C PRO A 82 -16.01 -2.12 -19.73
N MET A 83 -15.10 -1.28 -20.22
CA MET A 83 -15.02 0.15 -19.88
C MET A 83 -14.34 0.93 -21.01
N PRO A 84 -14.52 2.24 -21.11
CA PRO A 84 -13.81 3.10 -22.05
C PRO A 84 -12.30 2.94 -21.98
N VAL A 85 -11.62 3.06 -23.11
CA VAL A 85 -10.15 2.85 -23.19
C VAL A 85 -9.38 3.74 -22.23
N TRP A 86 -9.77 5.01 -22.10
CA TRP A 86 -9.11 5.96 -21.19
C TRP A 86 -9.22 5.55 -19.72
N GLN A 87 -10.38 5.01 -19.27
CA GLN A 87 -10.55 4.50 -17.90
C GLN A 87 -9.64 3.29 -17.64
N ARG A 88 -9.51 2.41 -18.64
CA ARG A 88 -8.63 1.22 -18.56
C ARG A 88 -7.16 1.63 -18.42
N ILE A 89 -6.74 2.64 -19.20
CA ILE A 89 -5.37 3.18 -19.11
C ILE A 89 -5.17 3.82 -17.74
N ALA A 90 -6.07 4.70 -17.32
CA ALA A 90 -6.02 5.37 -16.02
C ALA A 90 -5.93 4.36 -14.85
N ALA A 91 -6.76 3.32 -14.86
CA ALA A 91 -6.74 2.27 -13.84
C ALA A 91 -5.40 1.51 -13.79
N LYS A 92 -4.84 1.14 -14.96
CA LYS A 92 -3.55 0.46 -15.03
C LYS A 92 -2.41 1.35 -14.51
N THR A 93 -2.40 2.63 -14.92
CA THR A 93 -1.40 3.62 -14.49
C THR A 93 -1.49 3.86 -13.00
N LEU A 94 -2.69 4.09 -12.47
CA LEU A 94 -2.92 4.30 -11.03
C LEU A 94 -2.43 3.12 -10.19
N HIS A 95 -2.76 1.89 -10.59
CA HIS A 95 -2.26 0.70 -9.90
C HIS A 95 -0.73 0.57 -10.01
N GLY A 96 -0.13 0.88 -11.17
CA GLY A 96 1.32 0.89 -11.34
C GLY A 96 2.00 1.88 -10.39
N ILE A 97 1.49 3.11 -10.32
CA ILE A 97 1.99 4.15 -9.41
C ILE A 97 1.85 3.70 -7.96
N LEU A 98 0.71 3.11 -7.55
CA LEU A 98 0.53 2.60 -6.20
C LEU A 98 1.56 1.52 -5.84
N TYR A 99 1.85 0.56 -6.73
CA TYR A 99 2.88 -0.45 -6.46
C TYR A 99 4.26 0.17 -6.29
N VAL A 100 4.64 1.13 -7.15
CA VAL A 100 5.92 1.83 -7.04
C VAL A 100 6.02 2.59 -5.71
N LEU A 101 4.98 3.34 -5.34
CA LEU A 101 4.95 4.08 -4.09
C LEU A 101 4.97 3.17 -2.86
N LEU A 102 4.25 2.05 -2.89
CA LEU A 102 4.22 1.07 -1.79
C LEU A 102 5.56 0.35 -1.58
N LEU A 103 6.43 0.32 -2.58
CA LEU A 103 7.81 -0.14 -2.43
C LEU A 103 8.73 0.99 -1.97
N LEU A 104 8.66 2.16 -2.61
CA LEU A 104 9.57 3.28 -2.33
C LEU A 104 9.34 3.88 -0.93
N GLN A 105 8.09 3.98 -0.48
CA GLN A 105 7.76 4.60 0.80
C GLN A 105 8.43 3.91 2.00
N PRO A 106 8.27 2.59 2.22
CA PRO A 106 8.95 1.94 3.34
C PRO A 106 10.47 1.85 3.15
N LEU A 107 10.97 1.72 1.91
CA LEU A 107 12.39 1.75 1.63
C LEU A 107 13.01 3.10 1.98
N SER A 108 12.38 4.21 1.60
CA SER A 108 12.86 5.56 1.95
C SER A 108 12.93 5.77 3.45
N GLY A 109 11.93 5.29 4.21
CA GLY A 109 11.94 5.35 5.67
C GLY A 109 13.03 4.49 6.32
N TRP A 110 13.33 3.31 5.73
CA TRP A 110 14.42 2.47 6.21
C TRP A 110 15.78 3.14 5.98
N VAL A 111 16.03 3.64 4.77
CA VAL A 111 17.28 4.36 4.44
C VAL A 111 17.41 5.62 5.31
N TYR A 112 16.35 6.39 5.49
CA TYR A 112 16.30 7.54 6.40
C TYR A 112 16.71 7.16 7.83
N SER A 113 16.09 6.09 8.36
CA SER A 113 16.37 5.63 9.74
C SER A 113 17.85 5.29 9.92
N ASN A 114 18.49 4.65 8.94
CA ASN A 114 19.92 4.37 8.97
C ASN A 114 20.77 5.64 8.90
N ALA A 115 20.47 6.55 7.94
CA ALA A 115 21.21 7.82 7.82
C ALA A 115 21.11 8.69 9.08
N ALA A 116 19.98 8.66 9.77
CA ALA A 116 19.78 9.34 11.06
C ALA A 116 20.50 8.65 12.24
N GLY A 117 21.04 7.44 12.03
CA GLY A 117 21.75 6.68 13.06
C GLY A 117 20.84 5.81 13.93
N TYR A 118 19.62 5.53 13.49
CA TYR A 118 18.65 4.67 14.18
C TYR A 118 18.46 3.36 13.41
N PRO A 119 19.19 2.28 13.75
CA PRO A 119 19.04 1.01 13.04
C PRO A 119 17.60 0.50 13.15
N VAL A 120 17.16 -0.22 12.10
CA VAL A 120 15.85 -0.85 12.09
C VAL A 120 15.98 -2.28 12.66
N VAL A 121 15.37 -2.53 13.82
CA VAL A 121 15.24 -3.86 14.41
C VAL A 121 13.78 -4.27 14.30
N TYR A 122 13.48 -5.14 13.33
CA TYR A 122 12.10 -5.56 13.05
C TYR A 122 11.52 -6.36 14.21
N LEU A 123 10.35 -5.95 14.69
CA LEU A 123 9.65 -6.50 15.87
C LEU A 123 10.51 -6.52 17.15
N GLY A 124 11.61 -5.74 17.20
CA GLY A 124 12.55 -5.73 18.31
C GLY A 124 13.47 -6.98 18.37
N LEU A 125 13.42 -7.86 17.35
CA LEU A 125 14.11 -9.14 17.33
C LEU A 125 15.09 -9.31 16.18
N ILE A 126 14.74 -8.82 14.98
CA ILE A 126 15.49 -9.07 13.75
C ILE A 126 16.17 -7.77 13.32
N PRO A 127 17.49 -7.63 13.50
CA PRO A 127 18.23 -6.49 12.99
C PRO A 127 18.27 -6.53 11.46
N LEU A 128 17.79 -5.47 10.82
CA LEU A 128 17.88 -5.34 9.36
C LEU A 128 19.24 -4.75 8.95
N PRO A 129 19.72 -5.05 7.74
CA PRO A 129 20.99 -4.53 7.24
C PRO A 129 21.01 -3.00 7.25
N THR A 130 22.17 -2.42 7.57
CA THR A 130 22.41 -0.99 7.43
C THR A 130 22.69 -0.69 5.97
N LEU A 131 21.80 0.06 5.32
CA LEU A 131 21.88 0.37 3.89
C LEU A 131 22.80 1.56 3.60
N VAL A 132 22.91 2.50 4.53
CA VAL A 132 23.75 3.71 4.42
C VAL A 132 24.36 4.05 5.78
N ALA A 133 25.56 4.63 5.76
CA ALA A 133 26.21 5.12 6.96
C ALA A 133 25.46 6.34 7.54
N LYS A 134 25.64 6.59 8.87
CA LYS A 134 25.08 7.75 9.53
C LYS A 134 25.63 9.04 8.93
N ASN A 135 24.72 9.89 8.45
CA ASN A 135 25.03 11.19 7.87
C ASN A 135 23.83 12.11 8.05
N LYS A 136 24.00 13.18 8.81
CA LYS A 136 22.90 14.10 9.14
C LYS A 136 22.32 14.79 7.90
N GLN A 137 23.18 15.26 6.99
CA GLN A 137 22.72 15.98 5.79
C GLN A 137 21.87 15.05 4.88
N VAL A 138 22.33 13.81 4.73
CA VAL A 138 21.58 12.78 3.97
C VAL A 138 20.27 12.45 4.68
N ALA A 139 20.27 12.35 6.02
CA ALA A 139 19.07 12.08 6.80
C ALA A 139 18.03 13.20 6.63
N ASP A 140 18.43 14.46 6.69
CA ASP A 140 17.52 15.60 6.55
C ASP A 140 16.82 15.56 5.18
N VAL A 141 17.57 15.32 4.09
CA VAL A 141 16.99 15.17 2.73
C VAL A 141 16.06 13.95 2.63
N LEU A 142 16.47 12.81 3.18
CA LEU A 142 15.65 11.58 3.12
C LEU A 142 14.35 11.70 3.91
N MET A 143 14.35 12.44 5.02
CA MET A 143 13.14 12.73 5.78
C MET A 143 12.13 13.51 4.95
N GLU A 144 12.56 14.60 4.30
CA GLU A 144 11.69 15.38 3.40
C GLU A 144 11.13 14.54 2.25
N ARG A 145 11.96 13.66 1.68
CA ARG A 145 11.54 12.77 0.60
C ARG A 145 10.55 11.70 1.08
N HIS A 146 10.77 11.14 2.26
CA HIS A 146 9.85 10.17 2.86
C HIS A 146 8.48 10.81 3.12
N GLU A 147 8.46 12.02 3.64
CA GLU A 147 7.22 12.78 3.87
C GLU A 147 6.50 13.10 2.56
N LEU A 148 7.22 13.63 1.55
CA LEU A 148 6.66 13.95 0.24
C LEU A 148 6.07 12.71 -0.44
N LEU A 149 6.78 11.58 -0.43
CA LEU A 149 6.29 10.31 -0.95
C LEU A 149 5.03 9.84 -0.19
N GLY A 150 4.99 10.07 1.13
CA GLY A 150 3.81 9.79 1.95
C GLY A 150 2.59 10.58 1.49
N TRP A 151 2.71 11.89 1.36
CA TRP A 151 1.63 12.74 0.85
C TRP A 151 1.18 12.33 -0.55
N PHE A 152 2.13 12.02 -1.43
CA PHE A 152 1.82 11.55 -2.79
C PHE A 152 1.08 10.20 -2.76
N LEU A 153 1.53 9.25 -1.91
CA LEU A 153 0.83 7.98 -1.70
C LEU A 153 -0.61 8.20 -1.19
N LEU A 154 -0.82 9.12 -0.25
CA LEU A 154 -2.14 9.44 0.27
C LEU A 154 -3.08 9.95 -0.82
N VAL A 155 -2.61 10.89 -1.66
CA VAL A 155 -3.39 11.42 -2.78
C VAL A 155 -3.75 10.31 -3.76
N VAL A 156 -2.78 9.50 -4.18
CA VAL A 156 -2.99 8.42 -5.16
C VAL A 156 -3.90 7.33 -4.60
N ALA A 157 -3.76 6.98 -3.31
CA ALA A 157 -4.65 6.03 -2.64
C ALA A 157 -6.08 6.57 -2.52
N THR A 158 -6.26 7.85 -2.22
CA THR A 158 -7.56 8.51 -2.19
C THR A 158 -8.23 8.46 -3.57
N LEU A 159 -7.50 8.79 -4.64
CA LEU A 159 -8.01 8.67 -6.01
C LEU A 159 -8.40 7.24 -6.36
N HIS A 160 -7.62 6.25 -5.92
CA HIS A 160 -7.94 4.83 -6.10
C HIS A 160 -9.25 4.44 -5.40
N ILE A 161 -9.43 4.86 -4.16
CA ILE A 161 -10.67 4.61 -3.39
C ILE A 161 -11.85 5.27 -4.07
N LEU A 162 -11.74 6.56 -4.45
CA LEU A 162 -12.80 7.31 -5.13
C LEU A 162 -13.18 6.68 -6.46
N ALA A 163 -12.20 6.19 -7.25
CA ALA A 163 -12.47 5.46 -8.49
C ALA A 163 -13.24 4.16 -8.23
N GLY A 164 -12.86 3.39 -7.20
CA GLY A 164 -13.59 2.18 -6.80
C GLY A 164 -15.04 2.47 -6.35
N LEU A 165 -15.26 3.54 -5.58
CA LEU A 165 -16.58 4.00 -5.16
C LEU A 165 -17.41 4.50 -6.37
N LYS A 166 -16.79 5.24 -7.29
CA LYS A 166 -17.44 5.68 -8.54
C LYS A 166 -17.92 4.49 -9.36
N HIS A 167 -17.11 3.46 -9.53
CA HIS A 167 -17.52 2.23 -10.21
C HIS A 167 -18.70 1.53 -9.52
N HIS A 168 -18.73 1.55 -8.19
CA HIS A 168 -19.79 0.90 -7.42
C HIS A 168 -21.11 1.69 -7.45
N PHE A 169 -21.06 3.03 -7.17
CA PHE A 169 -22.26 3.84 -6.96
C PHE A 169 -22.76 4.56 -8.22
N VAL A 170 -21.85 4.92 -9.14
CA VAL A 170 -22.19 5.69 -10.34
C VAL A 170 -22.32 4.77 -11.55
N ASP A 171 -21.31 3.92 -11.80
CA ASP A 171 -21.34 3.00 -12.94
C ASP A 171 -22.18 1.74 -12.66
N GLY A 172 -22.44 1.42 -11.39
CA GLY A 172 -23.23 0.24 -10.98
C GLY A 172 -22.55 -1.09 -11.31
N ASP A 173 -21.24 -1.09 -11.58
CA ASP A 173 -20.52 -2.28 -12.00
C ASP A 173 -20.01 -3.15 -10.83
N ALA A 174 -19.43 -4.29 -11.15
CA ALA A 174 -18.97 -5.25 -10.15
C ALA A 174 -17.52 -5.04 -9.71
N THR A 175 -16.84 -3.94 -10.09
CA THR A 175 -15.42 -3.72 -9.83
C THR A 175 -15.08 -3.86 -8.34
N LEU A 176 -15.80 -3.18 -7.47
CA LEU A 176 -15.59 -3.26 -6.01
C LEU A 176 -16.00 -4.64 -5.46
N LYS A 177 -17.13 -5.20 -5.94
CA LYS A 177 -17.64 -6.52 -5.51
C LYS A 177 -16.65 -7.65 -5.80
N ARG A 178 -15.83 -7.54 -6.85
CA ARG A 178 -14.81 -8.53 -7.22
C ARG A 178 -13.64 -8.55 -6.24
N MET A 179 -13.43 -7.46 -5.45
CA MET A 179 -12.42 -7.34 -4.39
C MET A 179 -13.01 -7.54 -2.98
N TRP A 180 -14.27 -8.00 -2.89
CA TRP A 180 -14.92 -8.30 -1.61
C TRP A 180 -14.99 -9.80 -1.37
N PHE A 181 -14.94 -10.23 -0.10
CA PHE A 181 -15.12 -11.63 0.25
C PHE A 181 -16.51 -12.12 -0.15
N LYS A 182 -16.59 -13.40 -0.51
CA LYS A 182 -17.88 -14.01 -0.83
C LYS A 182 -18.68 -14.15 0.49
N SER A 183 -19.82 -13.49 0.57
CA SER A 183 -20.88 -13.80 1.53
C SER A 183 -21.61 -15.06 1.11
#